data_0351f09373f2e6eebce228677cd5d980
#
_entry.id   0351f09373f2e6eebce228677cd5d980
#
_cell.length_a   1.000
_cell.length_b   1.000
_cell.length_c   1.000
_cell.angle_alpha   90.00
_cell.angle_beta   90.00
_cell.angle_gamma   90.00
#
_symmetry.space_group_name_H-M   'P 1'
#
loop_
_entity.id
_entity.type
_entity.pdbx_description
1 polymer ?
#
loop_
_entity_poly.entity_id
_entity_poly.type
_entity_poly.pdbx_seq_one_letter_code
_entity_poly.pdbx_strand_id
1 'polypeptide(L)'
;PRQLNRWRTQWEKSKTRELPAMDEVHEALVALMPEQKYTGIVHGDYRLGNCITGANARIAAVLDWELCTLGDALADLGYLMNNWAEPGEAGGSAAAAASPSAAGGFQTRAEVLALYSSLTGRPITNVDYYRAFQYWRLAAIVEGVMARYLKGVMGANADTNAFRAQIDGLASSALSLVRTLGGG
;
A
#
# COMPACT_ATOMS: atom_id res chain seq x y z
N PRO A 1 -2.16 3.53 15.39
CA PRO A 1 -3.19 2.64 16.00
C PRO A 1 -4.54 2.76 15.30
N ARG A 2 -5.10 4.00 15.16
CA ARG A 2 -6.46 4.23 14.64
C ARG A 2 -6.72 3.58 13.27
N GLN A 3 -5.80 3.68 12.32
CA GLN A 3 -5.95 3.10 10.99
C GLN A 3 -5.86 1.57 11.02
N LEU A 4 -4.97 0.98 11.82
CA LEU A 4 -4.92 -0.47 12.02
C LEU A 4 -6.25 -1.02 12.53
N ASN A 5 -6.80 -0.41 13.59
CA ASN A 5 -8.08 -0.83 14.17
C ASN A 5 -9.23 -0.69 13.16
N ARG A 6 -9.26 0.42 12.39
CA ARG A 6 -10.27 0.63 11.34
C ARG A 6 -10.24 -0.49 10.30
N TRP A 7 -9.06 -0.79 9.77
CA TRP A 7 -8.92 -1.78 8.69
C TRP A 7 -9.02 -3.21 9.20
N ARG A 8 -8.64 -3.49 10.46
CA ARG A 8 -8.94 -4.77 11.12
C ARG A 8 -10.45 -4.99 11.22
N THR A 9 -11.19 -3.98 11.68
CA THR A 9 -12.65 -4.05 11.75
C THR A 9 -13.28 -4.25 10.37
N GLN A 10 -12.75 -3.58 9.34
CA GLN A 10 -13.22 -3.75 7.96
C GLN A 10 -12.98 -5.18 7.46
N TRP A 11 -11.78 -5.73 7.68
CA TRP A 11 -11.44 -7.11 7.33
C TRP A 11 -12.41 -8.10 7.98
N GLU A 12 -12.60 -8.04 9.30
CA GLU A 12 -13.49 -8.96 10.02
C GLU A 12 -14.94 -8.92 9.52
N LYS A 13 -15.42 -7.75 9.10
CA LYS A 13 -16.77 -7.59 8.56
C LYS A 13 -16.95 -8.08 7.13
N SER A 14 -15.89 -8.11 6.36
CA SER A 14 -15.95 -8.39 4.92
C SER A 14 -15.29 -9.68 4.50
N LYS A 15 -14.45 -10.30 5.33
CA LYS A 15 -13.76 -11.53 4.97
C LYS A 15 -14.75 -12.62 4.54
N THR A 16 -14.45 -13.25 3.41
CA THR A 16 -15.25 -14.35 2.84
C THR A 16 -14.64 -15.71 3.15
N ARG A 17 -13.44 -15.74 3.69
CA ARG A 17 -12.69 -16.93 4.11
C ARG A 17 -11.69 -16.58 5.20
N GLU A 18 -11.20 -17.59 5.89
CA GLU A 18 -10.06 -17.42 6.78
C GLU A 18 -8.76 -17.30 5.95
N LEU A 19 -7.92 -16.36 6.34
CA LEU A 19 -6.60 -16.12 5.74
C LEU A 19 -5.61 -15.80 6.86
N PRO A 20 -4.94 -16.82 7.45
CA PRO A 20 -4.09 -16.66 8.63
C PRO A 20 -2.99 -15.60 8.47
N ALA A 21 -2.49 -15.41 7.23
CA ALA A 21 -1.52 -14.37 6.94
C ALA A 21 -2.00 -12.96 7.31
N MET A 22 -3.30 -12.68 7.20
CA MET A 22 -3.87 -11.38 7.57
C MET A 22 -3.84 -11.14 9.07
N ASP A 23 -4.01 -12.19 9.87
CA ASP A 23 -3.95 -12.14 11.33
C ASP A 23 -2.50 -11.99 11.80
N GLU A 24 -1.58 -12.80 11.27
CA GLU A 24 -0.14 -12.74 11.57
C GLU A 24 0.43 -11.35 11.24
N VAL A 25 0.10 -10.81 10.07
CA VAL A 25 0.53 -9.45 9.68
C VAL A 25 -0.04 -8.40 10.62
N HIS A 26 -1.31 -8.48 10.98
CA HIS A 26 -1.90 -7.52 11.91
C HIS A 26 -1.19 -7.51 13.27
N GLU A 27 -0.94 -8.70 13.85
CA GLU A 27 -0.23 -8.83 15.12
C GLU A 27 1.19 -8.25 15.05
N ALA A 28 1.92 -8.56 13.97
CA ALA A 28 3.24 -8.01 13.73
C ALA A 28 3.22 -6.48 13.56
N LEU A 29 2.25 -5.93 12.82
CA LEU A 29 2.09 -4.48 12.65
C LEU A 29 1.75 -3.77 13.96
N VAL A 30 1.03 -4.42 14.88
CA VAL A 30 0.79 -3.88 16.23
C VAL A 30 2.08 -3.87 17.03
N ALA A 31 2.82 -4.99 17.04
CA ALA A 31 4.05 -5.15 17.82
C ALA A 31 5.20 -4.26 17.34
N LEU A 32 5.32 -4.08 16.00
CA LEU A 32 6.41 -3.34 15.36
C LEU A 32 6.05 -1.86 15.08
N MET A 33 4.93 -1.37 15.61
CA MET A 33 4.45 -0.02 15.32
C MET A 33 5.47 1.05 15.70
N PRO A 34 5.97 1.83 14.73
CA PRO A 34 6.92 2.88 15.03
C PRO A 34 6.28 4.05 15.79
N GLU A 35 7.07 4.75 16.56
CA GLU A 35 6.66 6.02 17.14
C GLU A 35 6.41 7.04 16.01
N GLN A 36 5.22 7.65 16.00
CA GLN A 36 4.89 8.69 15.05
C GLN A 36 5.52 10.03 15.50
N LYS A 37 6.56 10.46 14.79
CA LYS A 37 7.28 11.72 15.08
C LYS A 37 6.69 12.94 14.39
N TYR A 38 6.02 12.74 13.26
CA TYR A 38 5.47 13.80 12.43
C TYR A 38 4.00 13.54 12.13
N THR A 39 3.23 14.62 12.03
CA THR A 39 1.83 14.57 11.61
C THR A 39 1.64 15.51 10.44
N GLY A 40 1.00 15.02 9.40
CA GLY A 40 0.65 15.78 8.21
C GLY A 40 -0.60 15.24 7.56
N ILE A 41 -0.94 15.80 6.41
CA ILE A 41 -1.98 15.24 5.56
C ILE A 41 -1.40 14.01 4.86
N VAL A 42 -2.07 12.87 5.01
CA VAL A 42 -1.82 11.63 4.29
C VAL A 42 -2.89 11.53 3.22
N HIS A 43 -2.48 11.38 1.96
CA HIS A 43 -3.38 11.23 0.82
C HIS A 43 -4.17 9.91 0.89
N GLY A 44 -3.48 8.83 1.27
CA GLY A 44 -4.06 7.50 1.43
C GLY A 44 -4.09 6.63 0.17
N ASP A 45 -3.90 7.21 -1.02
CA ASP A 45 -3.76 6.51 -2.31
C ASP A 45 -2.74 7.22 -3.22
N TYR A 46 -1.59 7.64 -2.64
CA TYR A 46 -0.57 8.39 -3.35
C TYR A 46 0.24 7.50 -4.30
N ARG A 47 -0.01 7.62 -5.60
CA ARG A 47 0.66 6.89 -6.67
C ARG A 47 0.70 7.71 -7.95
N LEU A 48 1.59 7.36 -8.90
CA LEU A 48 1.72 8.10 -10.15
C LEU A 48 0.40 8.14 -10.96
N GLY A 49 -0.45 7.11 -10.85
CA GLY A 49 -1.76 7.09 -11.50
C GLY A 49 -2.74 8.15 -10.99
N ASN A 50 -2.50 8.73 -9.81
CA ASN A 50 -3.29 9.82 -9.24
C ASN A 50 -2.60 11.18 -9.42
N CYS A 51 -1.59 11.28 -10.29
CA CYS A 51 -0.89 12.50 -10.60
C CYS A 51 -1.16 12.95 -12.04
N ILE A 52 -1.40 14.24 -12.23
CA ILE A 52 -1.39 14.87 -13.56
C ILE A 52 0.02 15.41 -13.79
N THR A 53 0.64 14.98 -14.88
CA THR A 53 1.92 15.52 -15.32
C THR A 53 1.69 16.67 -16.29
N GLY A 54 2.36 17.78 -16.03
CA GLY A 54 2.42 18.93 -16.93
C GLY A 54 3.64 18.88 -17.85
N ALA A 55 3.94 20.01 -18.48
CA ALA A 55 5.14 20.16 -19.28
C ALA A 55 6.41 19.84 -18.48
N ASN A 56 7.43 19.30 -19.16
CA ASN A 56 8.72 18.94 -18.54
C ASN A 56 8.62 17.88 -17.43
N ALA A 57 7.66 16.96 -17.52
CA ALA A 57 7.43 15.87 -16.56
C ALA A 57 7.23 16.31 -15.11
N ARG A 58 6.79 17.57 -14.89
CA ARG A 58 6.48 18.06 -13.54
C ARG A 58 5.08 17.62 -13.14
N ILE A 59 4.88 17.28 -11.88
CA ILE A 59 3.55 17.05 -11.32
C ILE A 59 2.81 18.41 -11.28
N ALA A 60 1.71 18.50 -12.02
CA ALA A 60 0.85 19.67 -12.09
C ALA A 60 -0.28 19.62 -11.04
N ALA A 61 -0.78 18.42 -10.74
CA ALA A 61 -1.82 18.21 -9.74
C ALA A 61 -1.76 16.78 -9.18
N VAL A 62 -2.26 16.62 -7.97
CA VAL A 62 -2.53 15.34 -7.32
C VAL A 62 -4.04 15.23 -7.14
N LEU A 63 -4.62 14.12 -7.59
CA LEU A 63 -6.06 13.85 -7.63
C LEU A 63 -6.44 12.80 -6.59
N ASP A 64 -7.74 12.63 -6.38
CA ASP A 64 -8.33 11.52 -5.61
C ASP A 64 -8.01 11.56 -4.11
N TRP A 65 -8.34 12.68 -3.47
CA TRP A 65 -8.12 12.94 -2.06
C TRP A 65 -9.19 12.34 -1.12
N GLU A 66 -10.09 11.52 -1.63
CA GLU A 66 -11.24 11.00 -0.85
C GLU A 66 -10.83 10.13 0.37
N LEU A 67 -9.62 9.53 0.34
CA LEU A 67 -9.07 8.73 1.42
C LEU A 67 -8.16 9.53 2.37
N CYS A 68 -8.08 10.85 2.20
CA CYS A 68 -7.14 11.66 2.96
C CYS A 68 -7.46 11.65 4.47
N THR A 69 -6.40 11.74 5.26
CA THR A 69 -6.49 11.76 6.73
C THR A 69 -5.27 12.46 7.33
N LEU A 70 -5.34 12.76 8.63
CA LEU A 70 -4.17 13.17 9.38
C LEU A 70 -3.38 11.95 9.87
N GLY A 71 -2.08 11.95 9.65
CA GLY A 71 -1.20 10.84 10.02
C GLY A 71 0.25 11.08 9.67
N ASP A 72 1.05 10.01 9.62
CA ASP A 72 2.43 10.06 9.19
C ASP A 72 2.51 9.98 7.66
N ALA A 73 3.14 10.96 7.03
CA ALA A 73 3.32 11.00 5.57
C ALA A 73 4.15 9.83 5.01
N LEU A 74 4.92 9.13 5.86
CA LEU A 74 5.61 7.90 5.47
C LEU A 74 4.63 6.79 5.04
N ALA A 75 3.36 6.89 5.42
CA ALA A 75 2.32 5.97 4.95
C ALA A 75 2.08 6.13 3.43
N ASP A 76 2.07 7.37 2.91
CA ASP A 76 1.98 7.62 1.47
C ASP A 76 3.25 7.20 0.74
N LEU A 77 4.41 7.44 1.34
CA LEU A 77 5.68 7.01 0.78
C LEU A 77 5.75 5.47 0.67
N GLY A 78 5.32 4.75 1.70
CA GLY A 78 5.20 3.29 1.68
C GLY A 78 4.26 2.79 0.59
N TYR A 79 3.12 3.46 0.41
CA TYR A 79 2.17 3.14 -0.67
C TYR A 79 2.76 3.41 -2.06
N LEU A 80 3.42 4.56 -2.24
CA LEU A 80 4.13 4.88 -3.48
C LEU A 80 5.16 3.80 -3.82
N MET A 81 5.98 3.37 -2.84
CA MET A 81 7.00 2.34 -3.04
C MET A 81 6.41 0.99 -3.45
N ASN A 82 5.22 0.64 -2.97
CA ASN A 82 4.51 -0.58 -3.37
C ASN A 82 3.99 -0.52 -4.82
N ASN A 83 3.76 0.69 -5.34
CA ASN A 83 3.32 0.96 -6.71
C ASN A 83 4.47 1.40 -7.63
N TRP A 84 5.73 1.29 -7.19
CA TRP A 84 6.92 1.68 -7.94
C TRP A 84 7.63 0.44 -8.45
N ALA A 85 7.72 0.30 -9.77
CA ALA A 85 8.49 -0.80 -10.37
C ALA A 85 9.99 -0.51 -10.29
N GLU A 86 10.78 -1.50 -9.91
CA GLU A 86 12.24 -1.46 -9.96
C GLU A 86 12.75 -2.06 -11.26
N PRO A 87 13.81 -1.53 -11.86
CA PRO A 87 14.45 -2.13 -13.02
C PRO A 87 14.88 -3.57 -12.73
N GLY A 88 14.38 -4.51 -13.53
CA GLY A 88 14.71 -5.94 -13.38
C GLY A 88 13.97 -6.68 -12.26
N GLU A 89 13.02 -6.04 -11.57
CA GLU A 89 12.17 -6.71 -10.57
C GLU A 89 11.17 -7.65 -11.27
N ALA A 90 11.52 -8.92 -11.34
CA ALA A 90 10.58 -9.96 -11.78
C ALA A 90 9.61 -10.27 -10.63
N GLY A 91 8.34 -10.03 -10.82
CA GLY A 91 7.30 -10.39 -9.85
C GLY A 91 6.88 -9.31 -8.86
N GLY A 92 7.08 -8.05 -9.18
CA GLY A 92 6.44 -6.94 -8.48
C GLY A 92 4.92 -7.10 -8.42
N SER A 93 4.25 -6.39 -7.50
CA SER A 93 2.79 -6.42 -7.44
C SER A 93 2.18 -6.06 -8.80
N ALA A 94 0.99 -6.57 -9.12
CA ALA A 94 0.27 -6.18 -10.34
C ALA A 94 0.13 -4.64 -10.45
N ALA A 95 0.03 -3.95 -9.31
CA ALA A 95 -0.01 -2.49 -9.23
C ALA A 95 1.34 -1.86 -9.64
N ALA A 96 2.47 -2.44 -9.24
CA ALA A 96 3.80 -1.98 -9.66
C ALA A 96 4.01 -2.22 -11.16
N ALA A 97 3.61 -3.39 -11.67
CA ALA A 97 3.70 -3.72 -13.10
C ALA A 97 2.83 -2.79 -13.98
N ALA A 98 1.71 -2.30 -13.47
CA ALA A 98 0.84 -1.34 -14.13
C ALA A 98 1.26 0.13 -13.92
N SER A 99 2.30 0.38 -13.11
CA SER A 99 2.79 1.73 -12.84
C SER A 99 3.54 2.30 -14.05
N PRO A 100 3.44 3.62 -14.30
CA PRO A 100 4.30 4.29 -15.29
C PRO A 100 5.80 4.03 -15.12
N SER A 101 6.25 3.81 -13.87
CA SER A 101 7.67 3.51 -13.57
C SER A 101 8.13 2.18 -14.18
N ALA A 102 7.24 1.25 -14.50
CA ALA A 102 7.57 0.00 -15.19
C ALA A 102 8.09 0.20 -16.62
N ALA A 103 7.78 1.35 -17.25
CA ALA A 103 8.29 1.69 -18.57
C ALA A 103 9.79 2.01 -18.60
N GLY A 104 10.43 2.15 -17.44
CA GLY A 104 11.84 2.53 -17.30
C GLY A 104 12.06 4.05 -17.32
N GLY A 105 13.30 4.46 -17.08
CA GLY A 105 13.69 5.88 -17.06
C GLY A 105 13.35 6.61 -15.76
N PHE A 106 12.79 5.93 -14.79
CA PHE A 106 12.51 6.45 -13.46
C PHE A 106 13.64 6.12 -12.49
N GLN A 107 13.75 6.92 -11.42
CA GLN A 107 14.63 6.67 -10.30
C GLN A 107 14.30 5.34 -9.62
N THR A 108 15.29 4.72 -8.99
CA THR A 108 15.09 3.57 -8.11
C THR A 108 14.34 3.98 -6.84
N ARG A 109 13.73 3.02 -6.12
CA ARG A 109 13.12 3.28 -4.81
C ARG A 109 14.10 3.93 -3.85
N ALA A 110 15.35 3.46 -3.82
CA ALA A 110 16.39 4.01 -2.97
C ALA A 110 16.66 5.49 -3.27
N GLU A 111 16.75 5.87 -4.55
CA GLU A 111 16.95 7.25 -4.98
C GLU A 111 15.75 8.13 -4.64
N VAL A 112 14.51 7.63 -4.84
CA VAL A 112 13.30 8.37 -4.45
C VAL A 112 13.25 8.60 -2.94
N LEU A 113 13.59 7.59 -2.13
CA LEU A 113 13.64 7.71 -0.67
C LEU A 113 14.73 8.71 -0.22
N ALA A 114 15.91 8.65 -0.81
CA ALA A 114 17.00 9.60 -0.53
C ALA A 114 16.60 11.03 -0.91
N LEU A 115 15.96 11.22 -2.06
CA LEU A 115 15.45 12.52 -2.50
C LEU A 115 14.40 13.07 -1.54
N TYR A 116 13.43 12.24 -1.12
CA TYR A 116 12.42 12.64 -0.14
C TYR A 116 13.07 13.09 1.17
N SER A 117 14.03 12.31 1.68
CA SER A 117 14.76 12.66 2.90
C SER A 117 15.49 14.00 2.77
N SER A 118 16.19 14.22 1.64
CA SER A 118 16.95 15.44 1.40
C SER A 118 16.05 16.69 1.30
N LEU A 119 14.90 16.56 0.65
CA LEU A 119 13.96 17.66 0.44
C LEU A 119 13.16 18.03 1.71
N THR A 120 12.87 17.03 2.55
CA THR A 120 12.02 17.25 3.74
C THR A 120 12.83 17.41 5.03
N GLY A 121 14.11 17.05 5.02
CA GLY A 121 14.94 16.96 6.23
C GLY A 121 14.50 15.84 7.19
N ARG A 122 13.62 14.95 6.75
CA ARG A 122 13.07 13.87 7.59
C ARG A 122 13.85 12.58 7.39
N PRO A 123 14.25 11.88 8.46
CA PRO A 123 14.85 10.57 8.33
C PRO A 123 13.83 9.58 7.78
N ILE A 124 14.25 8.77 6.81
CA ILE A 124 13.44 7.69 6.25
C ILE A 124 13.70 6.43 7.07
N THR A 125 12.98 6.31 8.16
CA THR A 125 12.99 5.10 8.99
C THR A 125 11.66 4.36 8.84
N ASN A 126 11.69 3.04 8.94
CA ASN A 126 10.49 2.21 8.99
C ASN A 126 9.60 2.25 7.72
N VAL A 127 10.14 2.58 6.53
CA VAL A 127 9.35 2.57 5.29
C VAL A 127 8.74 1.20 5.04
N ASP A 128 9.47 0.12 5.30
CA ASP A 128 8.96 -1.24 5.10
C ASP A 128 7.82 -1.60 6.04
N TYR A 129 7.77 -1.02 7.25
CA TYR A 129 6.58 -1.10 8.11
C TYR A 129 5.34 -0.49 7.41
N TYR A 130 5.49 0.70 6.83
CA TYR A 130 4.39 1.35 6.13
C TYR A 130 4.04 0.63 4.82
N ARG A 131 5.00 0.04 4.13
CA ARG A 131 4.77 -0.81 2.96
C ARG A 131 3.95 -2.05 3.32
N ALA A 132 4.32 -2.74 4.41
CA ALA A 132 3.59 -3.90 4.91
C ALA A 132 2.16 -3.51 5.31
N PHE A 133 1.98 -2.41 6.04
CA PHE A 133 0.67 -1.88 6.40
C PHE A 133 -0.20 -1.60 5.16
N GLN A 134 0.37 -1.02 4.11
CA GLN A 134 -0.38 -0.69 2.89
C GLN A 134 -0.78 -1.93 2.09
N TYR A 135 0.07 -2.95 2.00
CA TYR A 135 -0.30 -4.23 1.39
C TYR A 135 -1.43 -4.91 2.16
N TRP A 136 -1.32 -4.99 3.48
CA TRP A 136 -2.34 -5.55 4.36
C TRP A 136 -3.68 -4.80 4.25
N ARG A 137 -3.64 -3.47 4.27
CA ARG A 137 -4.80 -2.61 4.07
C ARG A 137 -5.46 -2.86 2.71
N LEU A 138 -4.66 -2.92 1.65
CA LEU A 138 -5.17 -3.13 0.29
C LEU A 138 -5.81 -4.52 0.16
N ALA A 139 -5.26 -5.54 0.79
CA ALA A 139 -5.90 -6.87 0.86
C ALA A 139 -7.30 -6.78 1.48
N ALA A 140 -7.46 -6.05 2.60
CA ALA A 140 -8.76 -5.84 3.24
C ALA A 140 -9.75 -5.05 2.35
N ILE A 141 -9.26 -4.08 1.56
CA ILE A 141 -10.08 -3.33 0.60
C ILE A 141 -10.58 -4.26 -0.52
N VAL A 142 -9.67 -5.01 -1.14
CA VAL A 142 -10.00 -5.92 -2.26
C VAL A 142 -10.95 -7.01 -1.80
N GLU A 143 -10.77 -7.57 -0.60
CA GLU A 143 -11.71 -8.53 0.01
C GLU A 143 -13.10 -7.90 0.17
N GLY A 144 -13.19 -6.67 0.65
CA GLY A 144 -14.46 -5.96 0.77
C GLY A 144 -15.14 -5.71 -0.58
N VAL A 145 -14.37 -5.49 -1.65
CA VAL A 145 -14.90 -5.39 -3.02
C VAL A 145 -15.43 -6.75 -3.47
N MET A 146 -14.64 -7.81 -3.32
CA MET A 146 -15.05 -9.18 -3.67
C MET A 146 -16.31 -9.61 -2.93
N ALA A 147 -16.39 -9.33 -1.62
CA ALA A 147 -17.56 -9.65 -0.81
C ALA A 147 -18.84 -8.98 -1.33
N ARG A 148 -18.77 -7.75 -1.85
CA ARG A 148 -19.92 -7.06 -2.46
C ARG A 148 -20.33 -7.68 -3.79
N TYR A 149 -19.39 -8.14 -4.61
CA TYR A 149 -19.69 -8.90 -5.82
C TYR A 149 -20.38 -10.24 -5.48
N LEU A 150 -19.86 -10.99 -4.50
CA LEU A 150 -20.46 -12.24 -4.06
C LEU A 150 -21.90 -12.06 -3.51
N LYS A 151 -22.20 -10.89 -2.94
CA LYS A 151 -23.55 -10.53 -2.46
C LYS A 151 -24.44 -9.96 -3.58
N GLY A 152 -23.98 -9.88 -4.82
CA GLY A 152 -24.73 -9.34 -5.95
C GLY A 152 -24.93 -7.82 -5.94
N VAL A 153 -24.24 -7.08 -5.07
CA VAL A 153 -24.41 -5.62 -4.92
C VAL A 153 -23.74 -4.85 -6.06
N MET A 154 -22.72 -5.41 -6.70
CA MET A 154 -21.91 -4.75 -7.74
C MET A 154 -22.02 -5.41 -9.13
N GLY A 155 -23.11 -6.16 -9.40
CA GLY A 155 -23.31 -6.86 -10.68
C GLY A 155 -22.79 -8.31 -10.66
N ALA A 156 -23.03 -9.04 -11.78
CA ALA A 156 -22.90 -10.50 -11.81
C ALA A 156 -21.56 -11.03 -12.33
N ASN A 157 -20.70 -10.21 -12.92
CA ASN A 157 -19.53 -10.68 -13.68
C ASN A 157 -18.20 -10.27 -13.01
N ALA A 158 -17.91 -10.84 -11.85
CA ALA A 158 -16.59 -10.69 -11.24
C ALA A 158 -15.79 -11.98 -11.32
N ASP A 159 -14.54 -11.89 -11.73
CA ASP A 159 -13.59 -12.99 -11.59
C ASP A 159 -13.13 -13.11 -10.13
N THR A 160 -13.87 -13.91 -9.36
CA THR A 160 -13.59 -14.14 -7.95
C THR A 160 -12.26 -14.84 -7.72
N ASN A 161 -11.75 -15.60 -8.70
CA ASN A 161 -10.44 -16.25 -8.60
C ASN A 161 -9.31 -15.22 -8.74
N ALA A 162 -9.47 -14.25 -9.64
CA ALA A 162 -8.52 -13.13 -9.77
C ALA A 162 -8.48 -12.29 -8.49
N PHE A 163 -9.63 -11.98 -7.88
CA PHE A 163 -9.68 -11.30 -6.58
C PHE A 163 -8.95 -12.09 -5.49
N ARG A 164 -9.21 -13.40 -5.37
CA ARG A 164 -8.56 -14.26 -4.38
C ARG A 164 -7.05 -14.28 -4.57
N ALA A 165 -6.57 -14.47 -5.80
CA ALA A 165 -5.14 -14.46 -6.11
C ALA A 165 -4.49 -13.11 -5.76
N GLN A 166 -5.18 -12.01 -6.03
CA GLN A 166 -4.71 -10.67 -5.65
C GLN A 166 -4.62 -10.50 -4.13
N ILE A 167 -5.64 -10.91 -3.38
CA ILE A 167 -5.68 -10.85 -1.91
C ILE A 167 -4.54 -11.67 -1.32
N ASP A 168 -4.35 -12.92 -1.80
CA ASP A 168 -3.29 -13.81 -1.35
C ASP A 168 -1.89 -13.21 -1.62
N GLY A 169 -1.69 -12.65 -2.81
CA GLY A 169 -0.44 -11.98 -3.17
C GLY A 169 -0.14 -10.76 -2.28
N LEU A 170 -1.15 -9.94 -2.00
CA LEU A 170 -1.02 -8.79 -1.12
C LEU A 170 -0.70 -9.20 0.33
N ALA A 171 -1.43 -10.18 0.86
CA ALA A 171 -1.19 -10.71 2.21
C ALA A 171 0.21 -11.34 2.33
N SER A 172 0.64 -12.10 1.32
CA SER A 172 1.99 -12.69 1.26
C SER A 172 3.09 -11.62 1.21
N SER A 173 2.89 -10.56 0.43
CA SER A 173 3.85 -9.43 0.36
C SER A 173 3.97 -8.71 1.70
N ALA A 174 2.84 -8.47 2.37
CA ALA A 174 2.83 -7.88 3.70
C ALA A 174 3.54 -8.77 4.72
N LEU A 175 3.27 -10.09 4.69
CA LEU A 175 3.86 -11.08 5.58
C LEU A 175 5.38 -11.17 5.43
N SER A 176 5.87 -11.17 4.18
CA SER A 176 7.31 -11.15 3.90
C SER A 176 8.00 -9.95 4.55
N LEU A 177 7.41 -8.75 4.39
CA LEU A 177 7.98 -7.52 4.96
C LEU A 177 8.00 -7.54 6.50
N VAL A 178 6.91 -7.93 7.16
CA VAL A 178 6.89 -7.95 8.64
C VAL A 178 7.83 -9.00 9.22
N ARG A 179 8.03 -10.13 8.55
CA ARG A 179 9.00 -11.15 8.97
C ARG A 179 10.44 -10.64 8.85
N THR A 180 10.76 -9.89 7.80
CA THR A 180 12.07 -9.24 7.68
C THR A 180 12.30 -8.21 8.77
N LEU A 181 11.28 -7.43 9.12
CA LEU A 181 11.37 -6.43 10.19
C LEU A 181 11.49 -7.04 11.60
N GLY A 182 10.87 -8.19 11.84
CA GLY A 182 10.89 -8.87 13.15
C GLY A 182 12.09 -9.78 13.39
N GLY A 183 12.89 -10.06 12.35
CA GLY A 183 14.05 -10.96 12.39
C GLY A 183 15.41 -10.27 12.52
N GLY A 184 15.43 -8.94 12.76
CA GLY A 184 16.64 -8.14 12.92
C GLY A 184 17.06 -7.97 14.39
#